data_e1f0b5781a8d3156d7457b18aa207cf7
#
_entry.id   e1f0b5781a8d3156d7457b18aa207cf7
#
_cell.length_a   1.000
_cell.length_b   1.000
_cell.length_c   1.000
_cell.angle_alpha   90.00
_cell.angle_beta   90.00
_cell.angle_gamma   90.00
#
_symmetry.space_group_name_H-M   'P 1'
#
loop_
_entity.id
_entity.type
_entity.pdbx_description
1 polymer ?
#
loop_
_entity_poly.entity_id
_entity_poly.type
_entity_poly.pdbx_seq_one_letter_code
_entity_poly.pdbx_strand_id
1 'polypeptide(L)'
;MPEAPKPVDASRVDKPWGYELRWAMTDRYLGKVLHVNKGEALSLQYHERKDECQYVVKGCVDIELGGPDGALTTHRMRAGDTLHITPGTRHRITAVEDTDIFEVSTPEGDDVVRLSDRYGRAST
;
A
#
# COMPACT_ATOMS: atom_id res chain seq x y z
N MET A 1 25.24 3.42 -23.42
CA MET A 1 25.89 3.60 -22.11
C MET A 1 24.97 4.41 -21.19
N PRO A 2 24.52 3.85 -20.09
CA PRO A 2 23.69 4.61 -19.16
C PRO A 2 24.50 5.73 -18.52
N GLU A 3 23.83 6.79 -18.17
CA GLU A 3 24.44 7.87 -17.42
C GLU A 3 24.81 7.39 -16.01
N ALA A 4 25.77 8.05 -15.38
CA ALA A 4 26.09 7.80 -13.99
C ALA A 4 24.87 8.11 -13.11
N PRO A 5 24.60 7.29 -12.10
CA PRO A 5 23.51 7.58 -11.16
C PRO A 5 23.67 8.94 -10.48
N LYS A 6 22.57 9.60 -10.24
CA LYS A 6 22.52 10.88 -9.53
C LYS A 6 21.27 10.94 -8.64
N PRO A 7 21.29 11.76 -7.59
CA PRO A 7 20.10 11.92 -6.75
C PRO A 7 18.91 12.45 -7.57
N VAL A 8 17.73 11.95 -7.24
CA VAL A 8 16.46 12.42 -7.80
C VAL A 8 15.45 12.60 -6.68
N ASP A 9 14.48 13.47 -6.89
CA ASP A 9 13.42 13.69 -5.92
C ASP A 9 12.34 12.60 -6.02
N ALA A 10 11.78 12.23 -4.88
CA ALA A 10 10.59 11.37 -4.85
C ALA A 10 9.38 12.14 -5.40
N SER A 11 8.53 11.43 -6.12
CA SER A 11 7.28 11.99 -6.65
C SER A 11 6.16 11.81 -5.63
N ARG A 12 5.53 12.92 -5.20
CA ARG A 12 4.40 12.88 -4.28
C ARG A 12 3.08 12.80 -5.04
N VAL A 13 2.23 11.89 -4.61
CA VAL A 13 0.86 11.74 -5.12
C VAL A 13 -0.10 11.85 -3.95
N ASP A 14 -0.97 12.87 -3.94
CA ASP A 14 -1.96 13.04 -2.91
C ASP A 14 -3.09 12.03 -3.09
N LYS A 15 -3.56 11.48 -1.97
CA LYS A 15 -4.63 10.49 -1.91
C LYS A 15 -5.70 10.96 -0.92
N PRO A 16 -6.95 10.48 -1.03
CA PRO A 16 -7.99 10.85 -0.06
C PRO A 16 -7.63 10.53 1.39
N TRP A 17 -6.81 9.51 1.60
CA TRP A 17 -6.40 9.02 2.92
C TRP A 17 -5.07 9.60 3.41
N GLY A 18 -4.37 10.37 2.59
CA GLY A 18 -3.05 10.91 2.92
C GLY A 18 -2.25 11.16 1.66
N TYR A 19 -1.07 10.54 1.55
CA TYR A 19 -0.26 10.66 0.34
C TYR A 19 0.68 9.47 0.20
N GLU A 20 1.21 9.29 -1.01
CA GLU A 20 2.31 8.38 -1.25
C GLU A 20 3.50 9.13 -1.86
N LEU A 21 4.69 8.74 -1.44
CA LEU A 21 5.94 9.17 -2.04
C LEU A 21 6.49 8.02 -2.86
N ARG A 22 6.59 8.22 -4.17
CA ARG A 22 7.13 7.22 -5.09
C ARG A 22 8.62 7.49 -5.23
N TRP A 23 9.43 6.70 -4.54
CA TRP A 23 10.88 6.91 -4.51
C TRP A 23 11.66 5.90 -5.34
N ALA A 24 11.05 4.78 -5.74
CA ALA A 24 11.65 3.79 -6.61
C ALA A 24 10.61 3.34 -7.64
N MET A 25 10.83 3.68 -8.90
CA MET A 25 9.91 3.38 -10.00
C MET A 25 10.75 2.84 -11.16
N THR A 26 10.93 1.53 -11.20
CA THR A 26 11.71 0.86 -12.25
C THR A 26 10.86 -0.18 -12.97
N ASP A 27 11.39 -0.76 -14.02
CA ASP A 27 10.73 -1.85 -14.75
C ASP A 27 10.76 -3.18 -14.00
N ARG A 28 11.44 -3.24 -12.85
CA ARG A 28 11.60 -4.47 -12.05
C ARG A 28 10.93 -4.40 -10.68
N TYR A 29 10.79 -3.21 -10.11
CA TYR A 29 10.22 -3.04 -8.77
C TYR A 29 9.70 -1.63 -8.57
N LEU A 30 8.85 -1.48 -7.56
CA LEU A 30 8.36 -0.19 -7.07
C LEU A 30 8.67 -0.06 -5.59
N GLY A 31 8.99 1.15 -5.16
CA GLY A 31 9.17 1.48 -3.75
C GLY A 31 8.44 2.78 -3.43
N LYS A 32 7.65 2.75 -2.37
CA LYS A 32 6.83 3.88 -1.96
C LYS A 32 6.85 4.05 -0.45
N VAL A 33 6.60 5.28 -0.01
CA VAL A 33 6.16 5.56 1.35
C VAL A 33 4.68 5.88 1.28
N LEU A 34 3.85 5.18 2.06
CA LEU A 34 2.45 5.50 2.23
C LEU A 34 2.30 6.24 3.55
N HIS A 35 1.78 7.48 3.50
CA HIS A 35 1.40 8.21 4.70
C HIS A 35 -0.12 8.17 4.81
N VAL A 36 -0.62 7.53 5.86
CA VAL A 36 -2.06 7.38 6.10
C VAL A 36 -2.43 8.21 7.32
N ASN A 37 -3.31 9.17 7.13
CA ASN A 37 -3.77 10.03 8.21
C ASN A 37 -4.65 9.25 9.20
N LYS A 38 -4.53 9.57 10.47
CA LYS A 38 -5.32 8.95 11.54
C LYS A 38 -6.80 8.92 11.19
N GLY A 39 -7.43 7.77 11.33
CA GLY A 39 -8.85 7.56 11.06
C GLY A 39 -9.18 7.32 9.58
N GLU A 40 -8.25 7.52 8.67
CA GLU A 40 -8.46 7.29 7.25
C GLU A 40 -8.14 5.85 6.86
N ALA A 41 -8.67 5.40 5.74
CA ALA A 41 -8.48 4.05 5.26
C ALA A 41 -8.23 4.01 3.75
N LEU A 42 -7.43 3.05 3.32
CA LEU A 42 -7.36 2.70 1.91
C LEU A 42 -8.59 1.88 1.53
N SER A 43 -8.77 1.61 0.24
CA SER A 43 -9.87 0.75 -0.21
C SER A 43 -9.66 -0.69 0.23
N LEU A 44 -10.76 -1.43 0.32
CA LEU A 44 -10.69 -2.89 0.32
C LEU A 44 -10.38 -3.32 -1.11
N GLN A 45 -9.25 -3.97 -1.31
CA GLN A 45 -8.71 -4.21 -2.64
C GLN A 45 -7.91 -5.51 -2.71
N TYR A 46 -7.64 -5.94 -3.93
CA TYR A 46 -6.64 -6.97 -4.19
C TYR A 46 -5.91 -6.63 -5.50
N HIS A 47 -4.78 -7.29 -5.70
CA HIS A 47 -3.99 -7.20 -6.93
C HIS A 47 -3.99 -8.56 -7.61
N GLU A 48 -4.10 -8.58 -8.93
CA GLU A 48 -4.12 -9.84 -9.68
C GLU A 48 -2.71 -10.41 -9.85
N ARG A 49 -1.72 -9.55 -10.04
CA ARG A 49 -0.33 -9.94 -10.29
C ARG A 49 0.69 -9.32 -9.36
N LYS A 50 0.40 -8.12 -8.85
CA LYS A 50 1.31 -7.37 -7.99
C LYS A 50 1.54 -8.12 -6.69
N ASP A 51 2.82 -8.34 -6.38
CA ASP A 51 3.29 -8.90 -5.12
C ASP A 51 3.96 -7.79 -4.33
N GLU A 52 3.59 -7.60 -3.07
CA GLU A 52 4.11 -6.49 -2.29
C GLU A 52 4.42 -6.86 -0.85
N CYS A 53 5.38 -6.14 -0.27
CA CYS A 53 5.68 -6.21 1.16
C CYS A 53 5.56 -4.83 1.75
N GLN A 54 5.08 -4.77 2.99
CA GLN A 54 4.91 -3.53 3.73
C GLN A 54 5.63 -3.60 5.06
N TYR A 55 6.22 -2.48 5.47
CA TYR A 55 6.91 -2.31 6.74
C TYR A 55 6.38 -1.04 7.41
N VAL A 56 5.81 -1.17 8.60
CA VAL A 56 5.33 -0.02 9.37
C VAL A 56 6.53 0.66 10.01
N VAL A 57 6.81 1.89 9.59
CA VAL A 57 7.94 2.68 10.09
C VAL A 57 7.56 3.43 11.35
N LYS A 58 6.35 4.00 11.36
CA LYS A 58 5.84 4.83 12.44
C LYS A 58 4.33 4.73 12.47
N GLY A 59 3.75 4.69 13.66
CA GLY A 59 2.29 4.71 13.84
C GLY A 59 1.70 3.34 14.12
N CYS A 60 0.41 3.22 13.81
CA CYS A 60 -0.38 2.02 14.08
C CYS A 60 -1.52 1.92 13.08
N VAL A 61 -1.68 0.75 12.49
CA VAL A 61 -2.79 0.47 11.57
C VAL A 61 -3.48 -0.82 11.95
N ASP A 62 -4.76 -0.93 11.59
CA ASP A 62 -5.47 -2.19 11.51
C ASP A 62 -5.50 -2.61 10.05
N ILE A 63 -5.05 -3.81 9.76
CA ILE A 63 -5.13 -4.37 8.43
C ILE A 63 -6.08 -5.55 8.40
N GLU A 64 -7.03 -5.50 7.47
CA GLU A 64 -7.93 -6.61 7.19
C GLU A 64 -7.33 -7.43 6.06
N LEU A 65 -7.26 -8.74 6.25
CA LEU A 65 -6.69 -9.68 5.29
C LEU A 65 -7.65 -10.83 5.04
N GLY A 66 -7.79 -11.21 3.78
CA GLY A 66 -8.63 -12.35 3.43
C GLY A 66 -8.27 -12.94 2.08
N GLY A 67 -8.61 -14.23 1.94
CA GLY A 67 -8.45 -14.96 0.71
C GLY A 67 -9.66 -14.83 -0.22
N PRO A 68 -9.72 -15.66 -1.26
CA PRO A 68 -10.78 -15.61 -2.27
C PRO A 68 -12.19 -15.90 -1.72
N ASP A 69 -12.29 -16.56 -0.56
CA ASP A 69 -13.56 -16.85 0.09
C ASP A 69 -14.26 -15.64 0.68
N GLY A 70 -13.57 -14.49 0.72
CA GLY A 70 -14.11 -13.23 1.20
C GLY A 70 -14.08 -13.04 2.71
N ALA A 71 -13.72 -14.06 3.50
CA ALA A 71 -13.57 -13.92 4.94
C ALA A 71 -12.36 -13.06 5.26
N LEU A 72 -12.56 -12.03 6.11
CA LEU A 72 -11.50 -11.10 6.51
C LEU A 72 -11.17 -11.29 7.98
N THR A 73 -9.87 -11.26 8.30
CA THR A 73 -9.38 -11.20 9.67
C THR A 73 -8.62 -9.89 9.85
N THR A 74 -8.74 -9.29 11.03
CA THR A 74 -8.12 -8.00 11.33
C THR A 74 -6.87 -8.21 12.18
N HIS A 75 -5.78 -7.61 11.77
CA HIS A 75 -4.50 -7.65 12.48
C HIS A 75 -4.04 -6.22 12.77
N ARG A 76 -3.60 -5.97 14.00
CA ARG A 76 -3.04 -4.67 14.36
C ARG A 76 -1.54 -4.71 14.13
N MET A 77 -1.03 -3.73 13.39
CA MET A 77 0.39 -3.58 13.08
C MET A 77 0.93 -2.26 13.61
N ARG A 78 2.08 -2.33 14.25
CA ARG A 78 2.79 -1.19 14.82
C ARG A 78 4.18 -1.06 14.21
N ALA A 79 4.88 0.01 14.53
CA ALA A 79 6.25 0.24 14.06
C ALA A 79 7.11 -1.02 14.25
N GLY A 80 7.76 -1.43 13.17
CA GLY A 80 8.59 -2.64 13.12
C GLY A 80 7.88 -3.87 12.56
N ASP A 81 6.55 -3.85 12.45
CA ASP A 81 5.81 -4.99 11.88
C ASP A 81 5.87 -4.99 10.37
N THR A 82 5.91 -6.18 9.79
CA THR A 82 5.99 -6.38 8.35
C THR A 82 4.89 -7.30 7.88
N LEU A 83 4.54 -7.18 6.60
CA LEU A 83 3.49 -7.97 5.97
C LEU A 83 3.84 -8.22 4.51
N HIS A 84 3.70 -9.49 4.09
CA HIS A 84 3.77 -9.87 2.68
C HIS A 84 2.35 -10.07 2.16
N ILE A 85 1.97 -9.27 1.17
CA ILE A 85 0.66 -9.33 0.52
C ILE A 85 0.84 -9.96 -0.85
N THR A 86 0.42 -11.22 -0.96
CA THR A 86 0.52 -11.99 -2.20
C THR A 86 -0.61 -11.63 -3.16
N PRO A 87 -0.44 -11.87 -4.48
CA PRO A 87 -1.52 -11.67 -5.44
C PRO A 87 -2.81 -12.38 -5.03
N GLY A 88 -3.95 -11.73 -5.22
CA GLY A 88 -5.26 -12.26 -4.87
C GLY A 88 -5.66 -12.06 -3.41
N THR A 89 -4.77 -11.63 -2.55
CA THR A 89 -5.08 -11.36 -1.15
C THR A 89 -5.89 -10.07 -1.03
N ARG A 90 -7.10 -10.19 -0.51
CA ARG A 90 -7.94 -9.00 -0.21
C ARG A 90 -7.42 -8.34 1.04
N HIS A 91 -7.28 -7.02 1.00
CA HIS A 91 -6.72 -6.28 2.12
C HIS A 91 -7.24 -4.86 2.18
N ARG A 92 -7.30 -4.33 3.41
CA ARG A 92 -7.63 -2.93 3.67
C ARG A 92 -6.86 -2.45 4.89
N ILE A 93 -6.20 -1.29 4.75
CA ILE A 93 -5.48 -0.62 5.82
C ILE A 93 -6.34 0.52 6.36
N THR A 94 -6.50 0.56 7.68
CA THR A 94 -7.13 1.68 8.38
C THR A 94 -6.16 2.20 9.43
N ALA A 95 -5.86 3.49 9.40
CA ALA A 95 -4.91 4.08 10.34
C ALA A 95 -5.56 4.34 11.69
N VAL A 96 -4.99 3.76 12.75
CA VAL A 96 -5.35 4.04 14.15
C VAL A 96 -4.69 5.33 14.60
N GLU A 97 -3.50 5.60 14.09
CA GLU A 97 -2.71 6.82 14.26
C GLU A 97 -2.18 7.26 12.92
N ASP A 98 -1.63 8.48 12.84
CA ASP A 98 -0.87 8.87 11.65
C ASP A 98 0.26 7.86 11.44
N THR A 99 0.33 7.29 10.26
CA THR A 99 1.20 6.14 9.99
C THR A 99 2.00 6.32 8.73
N ASP A 100 3.28 5.93 8.79
CA ASP A 100 4.14 5.82 7.62
C ASP A 100 4.49 4.35 7.38
N ILE A 101 4.26 3.91 6.15
CA ILE A 101 4.50 2.52 5.72
C ILE A 101 5.44 2.55 4.52
N PHE A 102 6.53 1.76 4.58
CA PHE A 102 7.34 1.48 3.42
C PHE A 102 6.72 0.32 2.66
N GLU A 103 6.51 0.51 1.36
CA GLU A 103 6.01 -0.54 0.49
C GLU A 103 7.01 -0.79 -0.64
N VAL A 104 7.34 -2.05 -0.87
CA VAL A 104 8.07 -2.49 -2.03
C VAL A 104 7.22 -3.50 -2.78
N SER A 105 7.26 -3.46 -4.10
CA SER A 105 6.43 -4.37 -4.89
C SER A 105 7.05 -4.65 -6.26
N THR A 106 6.47 -5.63 -6.93
CA THR A 106 6.68 -5.83 -8.36
C THR A 106 6.10 -4.64 -9.14
N PRO A 107 6.46 -4.45 -10.43
CA PRO A 107 6.20 -3.17 -11.11
C PRO A 107 4.76 -2.96 -11.61
N GLU A 108 3.81 -3.83 -11.28
CA GLU A 108 2.42 -3.68 -11.71
C GLU A 108 1.66 -2.63 -10.87
N GLY A 109 2.07 -1.36 -10.98
CA GLY A 109 1.56 -0.27 -10.14
C GLY A 109 0.07 0.03 -10.30
N ASP A 110 -0.48 -0.22 -11.49
CA ASP A 110 -1.90 0.05 -11.80
C ASP A 110 -2.79 -1.17 -11.58
N ASP A 111 -2.23 -2.26 -11.12
CA ASP A 111 -2.93 -3.52 -10.90
C ASP A 111 -3.67 -3.48 -9.55
N VAL A 112 -4.82 -2.82 -9.54
CA VAL A 112 -5.66 -2.76 -8.35
C VAL A 112 -7.12 -2.96 -8.71
N VAL A 113 -7.80 -3.86 -7.98
CA VAL A 113 -9.25 -4.03 -8.04
C VAL A 113 -9.81 -3.56 -6.70
N ARG A 114 -10.56 -2.46 -6.71
CA ARG A 114 -11.18 -1.91 -5.52
C ARG A 114 -12.58 -2.48 -5.34
N LEU A 115 -12.79 -3.18 -4.23
CA LEU A 115 -14.06 -3.82 -3.90
C LEU A 115 -14.98 -2.89 -3.10
N SER A 116 -14.38 -2.06 -2.24
CA SER A 116 -15.11 -1.10 -1.42
C SER A 116 -14.17 0.04 -1.07
N ASP A 117 -14.65 1.27 -1.14
CA ASP A 117 -13.86 2.46 -0.90
C ASP A 117 -14.72 3.56 -0.29
N ARG A 118 -14.33 4.07 0.90
CA ARG A 118 -15.09 5.13 1.58
C ARG A 118 -15.10 6.46 0.82
N TYR A 119 -14.23 6.62 -0.17
CA TYR A 119 -14.11 7.85 -0.96
C TYR A 119 -14.75 7.73 -2.35
N GLY A 120 -15.47 6.63 -2.62
CA GLY A 120 -16.23 6.45 -3.86
C GLY A 120 -15.41 6.02 -5.08
N ARG A 121 -14.20 5.46 -4.89
CA ARG A 121 -13.35 5.01 -6.01
C ARG A 121 -13.51 3.54 -6.35
N ALA A 122 -14.44 2.82 -5.71
CA ALA A 122 -14.61 1.39 -5.95
C ALA A 122 -14.96 1.14 -7.41
N SER A 123 -14.25 0.18 -8.01
CA SER A 123 -14.51 -0.32 -9.35
C SER A 123 -14.95 -1.78 -9.23
N THR A 124 -16.13 -2.06 -9.60
CA THR A 124 -16.69 -3.40 -9.56
C THR A 124 -16.98 -3.92 -10.97
#